data_b860cd6588d60226673039c4349d8f77
#
_entry.id   b860cd6588d60226673039c4349d8f77
#
_cell.length_a   1.000
_cell.length_b   1.000
_cell.length_c   1.000
_cell.angle_alpha   90.00
_cell.angle_beta   90.00
_cell.angle_gamma   90.00
#
_symmetry.space_group_name_H-M   'P 1'
#
loop_
_entity.id
_entity.type
_entity.pdbx_description
1 polymer ?
#
loop_
_entity_poly.entity_id
_entity_poly.type
_entity_poly.pdbx_seq_one_letter_code
_entity_poly.pdbx_strand_id
1 'polypeptide(L)'
;MNFQTFQGDSIEILKTIPSNSVDSLVTDPPAGIGLLGLDWDKDKGGRHQWIKWMSEIMTECHRILKPGAHGFVWAIPRTSHWTAMALEDSGFQVKDVITHLFGSGFPKSTAIDKAIDRAKYTSTDELFRATSWIRNRRDELG
;
A
#
# COMPACT_ATOMS: atom_id res chain seq x y z
N MET A 1 23.12 16.95 15.52
CA MET A 1 22.58 15.80 14.76
C MET A 1 22.95 16.00 13.31
N ASN A 2 23.56 15.01 12.70
CA ASN A 2 23.83 15.03 11.26
C ASN A 2 22.68 14.30 10.56
N PHE A 3 22.08 14.92 9.55
CA PHE A 3 21.09 14.27 8.69
C PHE A 3 21.59 14.33 7.23
N GLN A 4 21.17 13.36 6.45
CA GLN A 4 21.47 13.28 5.04
C GLN A 4 20.16 13.01 4.28
N THR A 5 19.94 13.71 3.18
CA THR A 5 18.80 13.53 2.30
C THR A 5 19.25 13.01 0.95
N PHE A 6 18.46 12.11 0.38
CA PHE A 6 18.69 11.56 -0.95
C PHE A 6 17.45 11.81 -1.79
N GLN A 7 17.65 12.15 -3.06
CA GLN A 7 16.58 12.32 -4.02
C GLN A 7 16.84 11.42 -5.23
N GLY A 8 15.86 10.57 -5.58
CA GLY A 8 16.00 9.68 -6.72
C GLY A 8 15.16 8.41 -6.57
N ASP A 9 15.39 7.44 -7.43
CA ASP A 9 14.78 6.12 -7.32
C ASP A 9 15.26 5.42 -6.04
N SER A 10 14.32 4.88 -5.27
CA SER A 10 14.61 4.30 -3.95
C SER A 10 15.53 3.09 -4.05
N ILE A 11 15.36 2.22 -5.05
CA ILE A 11 16.20 1.02 -5.20
C ILE A 11 17.64 1.43 -5.51
N GLU A 12 17.83 2.38 -6.43
CA GLU A 12 19.16 2.83 -6.81
C GLU A 12 19.89 3.52 -5.63
N ILE A 13 19.16 4.29 -4.85
CA ILE A 13 19.71 4.93 -3.65
C ILE A 13 20.05 3.89 -2.58
N LEU A 14 19.14 2.98 -2.28
CA LEU A 14 19.36 1.94 -1.27
C LEU A 14 20.60 1.10 -1.57
N LYS A 15 20.85 0.77 -2.84
CA LYS A 15 22.07 0.05 -3.27
C LYS A 15 23.37 0.78 -2.90
N THR A 16 23.36 2.10 -2.74
CA THR A 16 24.53 2.88 -2.35
C THR A 16 24.82 2.85 -0.84
N ILE A 17 23.83 2.43 -0.04
CA ILE A 17 23.93 2.37 1.42
C ILE A 17 24.58 1.03 1.83
N PRO A 18 25.59 1.03 2.70
CA PRO A 18 26.24 -0.21 3.13
C PRO A 18 25.27 -1.17 3.84
N SER A 19 25.49 -2.48 3.67
CA SER A 19 24.76 -3.50 4.42
C SER A 19 24.99 -3.37 5.91
N ASN A 20 23.98 -3.70 6.73
CA ASN A 20 24.05 -3.71 8.19
C ASN A 20 24.52 -2.37 8.79
N SER A 21 24.09 -1.25 8.20
CA SER A 21 24.52 0.10 8.62
C SER A 21 23.42 0.92 9.30
N VAL A 22 22.15 0.54 9.13
CA VAL A 22 20.96 1.29 9.58
C VAL A 22 20.35 0.64 10.81
N ASP A 23 20.01 1.43 11.82
CA ASP A 23 19.48 0.94 13.10
C ASP A 23 17.97 0.69 13.07
N SER A 24 17.22 1.43 12.25
CA SER A 24 15.76 1.28 12.14
C SER A 24 15.23 1.80 10.82
N LEU A 25 14.04 1.31 10.42
CA LEU A 25 13.30 1.75 9.24
C LEU A 25 11.98 2.39 9.68
N VAL A 26 11.66 3.57 9.13
CA VAL A 26 10.32 4.16 9.24
C VAL A 26 9.92 4.63 7.86
N THR A 27 8.83 4.11 7.31
CA THR A 27 8.42 4.43 5.94
C THR A 27 6.91 4.36 5.74
N ASP A 28 6.40 5.22 4.85
CA ASP A 28 5.03 5.19 4.33
C ASP A 28 5.10 4.94 2.82
N PRO A 29 5.15 3.66 2.40
CA PRO A 29 5.28 3.32 1.00
C PRO A 29 3.96 3.51 0.23
N PRO A 30 3.99 3.55 -1.12
CA PRO A 30 2.79 3.56 -1.92
C PRO A 30 1.83 2.43 -1.55
N ALA A 31 0.54 2.77 -1.42
CA ALA A 31 -0.48 1.81 -0.98
C ALA A 31 -1.08 0.94 -2.10
N GLY A 32 -0.75 1.22 -3.36
CA GLY A 32 -1.27 0.49 -4.53
C GLY A 32 -2.75 0.76 -4.83
N ILE A 33 -3.23 1.94 -4.49
CA ILE A 33 -4.65 2.30 -4.66
C ILE A 33 -4.91 3.35 -5.74
N GLY A 34 -3.84 3.85 -6.36
CA GLY A 34 -3.92 4.93 -7.34
C GLY A 34 -4.43 6.23 -6.72
N LEU A 35 -3.89 6.61 -5.58
CA LEU A 35 -4.29 7.83 -4.85
C LEU A 35 -4.31 9.03 -5.79
N LEU A 36 -5.46 9.71 -5.91
CA LEU A 36 -5.68 10.86 -6.79
C LEU A 36 -5.33 10.60 -8.27
N GLY A 37 -5.29 9.34 -8.72
CA GLY A 37 -4.89 8.96 -10.08
C GLY A 37 -3.40 9.05 -10.36
N LEU A 38 -2.58 9.21 -9.33
CA LEU A 38 -1.12 9.36 -9.46
C LEU A 38 -0.44 8.03 -9.78
N ASP A 39 0.45 8.03 -10.76
CA ASP A 39 1.10 6.83 -11.29
C ASP A 39 1.99 6.11 -10.28
N TRP A 40 2.62 6.86 -9.37
CA TRP A 40 3.50 6.28 -8.36
C TRP A 40 2.76 5.38 -7.36
N ASP A 41 1.46 5.61 -7.12
CA ASP A 41 0.63 4.82 -6.21
C ASP A 41 -0.27 3.79 -6.92
N LYS A 42 -0.07 3.52 -8.21
CA LYS A 42 -0.79 2.46 -8.92
C LYS A 42 -0.38 1.07 -8.43
N ASP A 43 -1.28 0.12 -8.60
CA ASP A 43 -1.11 -1.29 -8.22
C ASP A 43 -0.14 -2.09 -9.10
N LYS A 44 0.60 -1.40 -10.00
CA LYS A 44 1.61 -2.00 -10.89
C LYS A 44 1.07 -3.11 -11.81
N GLY A 45 -0.22 -3.16 -12.05
CA GLY A 45 -0.88 -4.20 -12.85
C GLY A 45 -1.55 -5.29 -12.01
N GLY A 46 -1.77 -5.01 -10.72
CA GLY A 46 -2.51 -5.87 -9.81
C GLY A 46 -1.70 -6.34 -8.59
N ARG A 47 -2.38 -7.06 -7.71
CA ARG A 47 -1.85 -7.49 -6.41
C ARG A 47 -0.47 -8.14 -6.50
N HIS A 48 -0.31 -9.14 -7.38
CA HIS A 48 0.93 -9.92 -7.45
C HIS A 48 2.11 -9.08 -7.94
N GLN A 49 1.89 -8.24 -8.93
CA GLN A 49 2.89 -7.33 -9.47
C GLN A 49 3.30 -6.28 -8.44
N TRP A 50 2.32 -5.76 -7.69
CA TRP A 50 2.60 -4.81 -6.62
C TRP A 50 3.42 -5.44 -5.49
N ILE A 51 3.05 -6.63 -5.02
CA ILE A 51 3.80 -7.35 -3.98
C ILE A 51 5.24 -7.60 -4.44
N LYS A 52 5.42 -8.12 -5.65
CA LYS A 52 6.75 -8.36 -6.21
C LYS A 52 7.60 -7.08 -6.24
N TRP A 53 7.06 -6.01 -6.80
CA TRP A 53 7.75 -4.71 -6.88
C TRP A 53 8.11 -4.16 -5.50
N MET A 54 7.21 -4.25 -4.54
CA MET A 54 7.47 -3.79 -3.17
C MET A 54 8.50 -4.69 -2.46
N SER A 55 8.45 -6.00 -2.68
CA SER A 55 9.44 -6.93 -2.11
C SER A 55 10.87 -6.63 -2.60
N GLU A 56 11.05 -6.22 -3.83
CA GLU A 56 12.36 -5.81 -4.35
C GLU A 56 12.92 -4.61 -3.56
N ILE A 57 12.10 -3.60 -3.28
CA ILE A 57 12.49 -2.43 -2.47
C ILE A 57 12.78 -2.85 -1.03
N MET A 58 11.89 -3.65 -0.43
CA MET A 58 12.01 -4.07 0.96
C MET A 58 13.19 -5.03 1.18
N THR A 59 13.60 -5.79 0.17
CA THR A 59 14.83 -6.60 0.21
C THR A 59 16.07 -5.71 0.39
N GLU A 60 16.15 -4.60 -0.31
CA GLU A 60 17.26 -3.65 -0.11
C GLU A 60 17.15 -2.95 1.26
N CYS A 61 15.93 -2.62 1.71
CA CYS A 61 15.74 -2.12 3.07
C CYS A 61 16.21 -3.14 4.12
N HIS A 62 15.88 -4.40 3.95
CA HIS A 62 16.33 -5.47 4.86
C HIS A 62 17.86 -5.62 4.84
N ARG A 63 18.49 -5.56 3.68
CA ARG A 63 19.95 -5.67 3.53
C ARG A 63 20.72 -4.58 4.30
N ILE A 64 20.23 -3.34 4.28
CA ILE A 64 20.91 -2.22 4.95
C ILE A 64 20.68 -2.18 6.47
N LEU A 65 19.62 -2.82 6.94
CA LEU A 65 19.31 -2.88 8.38
C LEU A 65 20.30 -3.79 9.12
N LYS A 66 20.67 -3.40 10.32
CA LYS A 66 21.49 -4.22 11.23
C LYS A 66 20.69 -5.43 11.72
N PRO A 67 21.34 -6.56 12.04
CA PRO A 67 20.67 -7.68 12.69
C PRO A 67 19.94 -7.24 13.94
N GLY A 68 18.65 -7.63 14.08
CA GLY A 68 17.81 -7.24 15.19
C GLY A 68 17.18 -5.84 15.10
N ALA A 69 17.43 -5.10 14.02
CA ALA A 69 16.78 -3.82 13.77
C ALA A 69 15.26 -3.98 13.59
N HIS A 70 14.50 -2.95 13.93
CA HIS A 70 13.05 -2.90 13.80
C HIS A 70 12.62 -1.87 12.77
N GLY A 71 11.46 -2.11 12.14
CA GLY A 71 10.85 -1.20 11.20
C GLY A 71 9.38 -0.91 11.51
N PHE A 72 8.95 0.31 11.19
CA PHE A 72 7.55 0.69 11.11
C PHE A 72 7.22 1.00 9.65
N VAL A 73 6.30 0.25 9.09
CA VAL A 73 5.86 0.39 7.69
C VAL A 73 4.36 0.67 7.70
N TRP A 74 3.98 1.86 7.21
CA TRP A 74 2.57 2.21 7.11
C TRP A 74 1.88 1.40 6.03
N ALA A 75 0.62 1.06 6.30
CA ALA A 75 -0.25 0.43 5.32
C ALA A 75 -1.70 0.84 5.60
N ILE A 76 -2.49 0.97 4.54
CA ILE A 76 -3.92 1.19 4.69
C ILE A 76 -4.66 -0.14 4.86
N PRO A 77 -5.79 -0.20 5.59
CA PRO A 77 -6.51 -1.46 5.85
C PRO A 77 -6.83 -2.28 4.60
N ARG A 78 -7.11 -1.61 3.47
CA ARG A 78 -7.51 -2.27 2.21
C ARG A 78 -6.39 -3.11 1.59
N THR A 79 -5.13 -2.67 1.69
CA THR A 79 -3.96 -3.33 1.08
C THR A 79 -2.89 -3.73 2.10
N SER A 80 -3.16 -3.63 3.41
CA SER A 80 -2.20 -3.98 4.46
C SER A 80 -1.64 -5.40 4.34
N HIS A 81 -2.47 -6.34 3.90
CA HIS A 81 -2.06 -7.72 3.66
C HIS A 81 -1.07 -7.85 2.47
N TRP A 82 -1.11 -6.95 1.48
CA TRP A 82 -0.10 -6.92 0.42
C TRP A 82 1.24 -6.45 0.97
N THR A 83 1.19 -5.40 1.82
CA THR A 83 2.39 -4.87 2.48
C THR A 83 3.03 -5.92 3.38
N ALA A 84 2.23 -6.63 4.19
CA ALA A 84 2.73 -7.70 5.04
C ALA A 84 3.40 -8.82 4.22
N MET A 85 2.77 -9.28 3.15
CA MET A 85 3.35 -10.28 2.25
C MET A 85 4.66 -9.82 1.63
N ALA A 86 4.72 -8.58 1.15
CA ALA A 86 5.94 -8.02 0.57
C ALA A 86 7.09 -7.94 1.59
N LEU A 87 6.78 -7.63 2.84
CA LEU A 87 7.75 -7.62 3.93
C LEU A 87 8.27 -9.04 4.23
N GLU A 88 7.39 -10.02 4.35
CA GLU A 88 7.78 -11.41 4.62
C GLU A 88 8.58 -12.00 3.46
N ASP A 89 8.18 -11.77 2.21
CA ASP A 89 8.91 -12.18 1.00
C ASP A 89 10.32 -11.56 0.92
N SER A 90 10.57 -10.42 1.58
CA SER A 90 11.87 -9.76 1.63
C SER A 90 12.73 -10.11 2.85
N GLY A 91 12.28 -11.05 3.69
CA GLY A 91 13.03 -11.54 4.84
C GLY A 91 12.70 -10.86 6.17
N PHE A 92 11.77 -9.92 6.21
CA PHE A 92 11.28 -9.37 7.47
C PHE A 92 10.36 -10.36 8.18
N GLN A 93 10.30 -10.25 9.50
CA GLN A 93 9.30 -10.92 10.30
C GLN A 93 8.28 -9.90 10.81
N VAL A 94 7.04 -9.99 10.35
CA VAL A 94 5.95 -9.16 10.89
C VAL A 94 5.67 -9.58 12.34
N LYS A 95 5.88 -8.66 13.27
CA LYS A 95 5.73 -8.92 14.71
C LYS A 95 4.35 -8.55 15.21
N ASP A 96 3.84 -7.39 14.79
CA ASP A 96 2.57 -6.86 15.27
C ASP A 96 1.98 -5.86 14.29
N VAL A 97 0.70 -5.52 14.48
CA VAL A 97 -0.01 -4.48 13.76
C VAL A 97 -0.45 -3.41 14.75
N ILE A 98 0.11 -2.22 14.60
CA ILE A 98 -0.18 -1.06 15.46
C ILE A 98 -1.14 -0.14 14.73
N THR A 99 -2.26 0.22 15.36
CA THR A 99 -3.21 1.16 14.80
C THR A 99 -2.81 2.59 15.12
N HIS A 100 -2.54 3.38 14.08
CA HIS A 100 -2.35 4.83 14.22
C HIS A 100 -3.71 5.53 14.10
N LEU A 101 -4.17 6.13 15.20
CA LEU A 101 -5.42 6.88 15.26
C LEU A 101 -5.13 8.38 15.17
N PHE A 102 -5.86 9.06 14.29
CA PHE A 102 -5.78 10.52 14.15
C PHE A 102 -7.18 11.10 13.91
N GLY A 103 -7.40 12.34 14.36
CA GLY A 103 -8.72 12.99 14.36
C GLY A 103 -9.16 13.54 13.00
N SER A 104 -8.31 13.52 11.99
CA SER A 104 -8.64 13.96 10.62
C SER A 104 -8.47 12.81 9.65
N GLY A 105 -9.37 12.68 8.69
CA GLY A 105 -9.28 11.62 7.68
C GLY A 105 -10.21 11.89 6.50
N PHE A 106 -9.91 11.27 5.37
CA PHE A 106 -10.81 11.32 4.23
C PHE A 106 -12.04 10.44 4.50
N PRO A 107 -13.28 10.93 4.22
CA PRO A 107 -14.46 10.09 4.25
C PRO A 107 -14.28 8.91 3.29
N LYS A 108 -14.41 7.69 3.80
CA LYS A 108 -14.30 6.47 2.98
C LYS A 108 -15.65 5.99 2.45
N SER A 109 -16.72 6.67 2.83
CA SER A 109 -18.06 6.42 2.32
C SER A 109 -18.23 7.07 0.94
N THR A 110 -18.71 6.29 -0.02
CA THR A 110 -19.17 6.83 -1.30
C THR A 110 -20.64 7.19 -1.18
N ALA A 111 -21.02 8.40 -1.56
CA ALA A 111 -22.41 8.79 -1.71
C ALA A 111 -23.03 7.94 -2.84
N ILE A 112 -23.92 7.01 -2.47
CA ILE A 112 -24.51 6.03 -3.41
C ILE A 112 -25.33 6.74 -4.49
N ASP A 113 -26.03 7.80 -4.13
CA ASP A 113 -26.77 8.69 -5.05
C ASP A 113 -25.86 9.23 -6.17
N LYS A 114 -24.70 9.78 -5.81
CA LYS A 114 -23.71 10.27 -6.76
C LYS A 114 -23.05 9.17 -7.60
N ALA A 115 -22.91 7.97 -7.02
CA ALA A 115 -22.39 6.82 -7.77
C ALA A 115 -23.41 6.34 -8.82
N ILE A 116 -24.71 6.33 -8.48
CA ILE A 116 -25.81 6.00 -9.40
C ILE A 116 -25.91 7.04 -10.52
N ASP A 117 -25.79 8.32 -10.20
CA ASP A 117 -25.85 9.39 -11.21
C ASP A 117 -24.68 9.34 -12.18
N ARG A 118 -23.48 9.06 -11.72
CA ARG A 118 -22.32 8.83 -12.61
C ARG A 118 -22.52 7.62 -13.51
N ALA A 119 -23.09 6.55 -12.98
CA ALA A 119 -23.35 5.32 -13.71
C ALA A 119 -24.41 5.48 -14.81
N LYS A 120 -25.31 6.46 -14.72
CA LYS A 120 -26.26 6.80 -15.80
C LYS A 120 -25.57 7.37 -17.06
N TYR A 121 -24.37 7.89 -16.92
CA TYR A 121 -23.60 8.51 -18.01
C TYR A 121 -22.43 7.65 -18.51
N THR A 122 -22.20 6.50 -17.90
CA THR A 122 -21.15 5.55 -18.27
C THR A 122 -21.79 4.26 -18.80
N SER A 123 -21.10 3.51 -19.63
CA SER A 123 -21.66 2.34 -20.34
C SER A 123 -22.37 1.34 -19.40
N THR A 124 -23.33 0.61 -19.93
CA THR A 124 -24.17 -0.38 -19.23
C THR A 124 -23.34 -1.42 -18.45
N ASP A 125 -22.12 -1.71 -18.87
CA ASP A 125 -21.21 -2.66 -18.22
C ASP A 125 -20.63 -2.15 -16.90
N GLU A 126 -20.36 -0.85 -16.80
CA GLU A 126 -19.89 -0.25 -15.55
C GLU A 126 -21.02 -0.13 -14.51
N LEU A 127 -22.26 0.11 -14.98
CA LEU A 127 -23.46 0.05 -14.14
C LEU A 127 -23.66 -1.35 -13.55
N PHE A 128 -23.46 -2.38 -14.37
CA PHE A 128 -23.61 -3.77 -13.94
C PHE A 128 -22.57 -4.16 -12.89
N ARG A 129 -21.32 -3.69 -13.02
CA ARG A 129 -20.25 -3.91 -12.01
C ARG A 129 -20.51 -3.17 -10.70
N ALA A 130 -21.01 -1.94 -10.76
CA ALA A 130 -21.34 -1.16 -9.57
C ALA A 130 -22.55 -1.74 -8.79
N THR A 131 -23.51 -2.33 -9.50
CA THR A 131 -24.73 -2.91 -8.90
C THR A 131 -24.58 -4.39 -8.51
N SER A 132 -23.66 -5.14 -9.09
CA SER A 132 -23.41 -6.55 -8.75
C SER A 132 -22.97 -6.71 -7.30
N TRP A 133 -22.18 -5.78 -6.78
CA TRP A 133 -21.75 -5.80 -5.37
C TRP A 133 -22.92 -5.61 -4.39
N ILE A 134 -23.90 -4.76 -4.73
CA ILE A 134 -25.10 -4.53 -3.91
C ILE A 134 -26.01 -5.77 -3.94
N ARG A 135 -26.12 -6.45 -5.08
CA ARG A 135 -26.96 -7.63 -5.28
C ARG A 135 -26.42 -8.82 -4.48
N ASN A 136 -25.12 -9.10 -4.56
CA ASN A 136 -24.48 -10.20 -3.83
C ASN A 136 -24.65 -10.05 -2.31
N ARG A 137 -24.62 -8.83 -1.77
CA ARG A 137 -24.85 -8.59 -0.34
C ARG A 137 -26.30 -8.74 0.10
N ARG A 138 -27.26 -8.56 -0.80
CA ARG A 138 -28.68 -8.75 -0.47
C ARG A 138 -29.02 -10.24 -0.37
N ASP A 139 -28.38 -11.07 -1.19
CA ASP A 139 -28.56 -12.52 -1.18
C ASP A 139 -27.86 -13.18 0.03
N GLU A 140 -26.86 -12.54 0.63
CA GLU A 140 -26.20 -12.99 1.87
C GLU A 140 -26.97 -12.61 3.16
N LEU A 141 -27.87 -11.64 3.08
CA LEU A 141 -28.65 -11.14 4.23
C LEU A 141 -30.13 -11.61 4.21
N GLY A 142 -30.51 -12.40 3.21
CA GLY A 142 -31.69 -13.24 2.91
C GLY A 142 -32.97 -12.98 3.52
#